data_7d2d9c8c39a434bfbf2dbba641d2de37
#
_entry.id   7d2d9c8c39a434bfbf2dbba641d2de37
#
_cell.length_a   1.000
_cell.length_b   1.000
_cell.length_c   1.000
_cell.angle_alpha   90.00
_cell.angle_beta   90.00
_cell.angle_gamma   90.00
#
_symmetry.space_group_name_H-M   'P 1'
#
loop_
_entity.id
_entity.type
_entity.pdbx_description
1 polymer ?
#
loop_
_entity_poly.entity_id
_entity_poly.type
_entity_poly.pdbx_seq_one_letter_code
_entity_poly.pdbx_strand_id
1 'polypeptide(L)'
;MTNAEKVKHQFIIIAFLIANNMMAQTKMYITIDGVTKSATLVDNSATQALIEKLQVAPVTVSLNDNDFEIWGALGFSLPTSNEYINTQAGDIVLYSGSNICLFYDSNPYTYTRLGKIDGLSQSELRTFLKAGQNNISVTLSLTNATGISQITTDKVTSKAYTVQGTLAQAKKGILIQNGKKTIK
;
A
#
# COMPACT_ATOMS: atom_id res chain seq x y z
N MET A 1 35.21 -37.29 12.91
CA MET A 1 34.59 -35.99 13.29
C MET A 1 34.78 -35.77 14.78
N THR A 2 35.52 -34.79 15.16
CA THR A 2 35.81 -34.47 16.58
C THR A 2 34.60 -33.83 17.24
N ASN A 3 34.50 -33.90 18.59
CA ASN A 3 33.39 -33.25 19.31
C ASN A 3 33.32 -31.75 19.03
N ALA A 4 34.45 -31.10 18.75
CA ALA A 4 34.52 -29.69 18.40
C ALA A 4 33.88 -29.39 17.03
N GLU A 5 34.00 -30.27 16.05
CA GLU A 5 33.35 -30.12 14.72
C GLU A 5 31.84 -30.32 14.81
N LYS A 6 31.36 -31.25 15.62
CA LYS A 6 29.93 -31.43 15.88
C LYS A 6 29.31 -30.20 16.55
N VAL A 7 29.96 -29.61 17.50
CA VAL A 7 29.50 -28.39 18.18
C VAL A 7 29.46 -27.19 17.22
N LYS A 8 30.48 -27.01 16.36
CA LYS A 8 30.46 -25.96 15.32
C LYS A 8 29.31 -26.10 14.33
N HIS A 9 29.02 -27.32 13.88
CA HIS A 9 27.89 -27.58 12.99
C HIS A 9 26.54 -27.30 13.66
N GLN A 10 26.40 -27.64 14.94
CA GLN A 10 25.17 -27.35 15.70
C GLN A 10 24.95 -25.84 15.88
N PHE A 11 26.02 -25.08 16.16
CA PHE A 11 25.93 -23.60 16.26
C PHE A 11 25.58 -22.95 14.92
N ILE A 12 26.09 -23.43 13.78
CA ILE A 12 25.78 -22.93 12.45
C ILE A 12 24.31 -23.21 12.09
N ILE A 13 23.78 -24.37 12.43
CA ILE A 13 22.37 -24.73 12.17
C ILE A 13 21.42 -23.88 13.03
N ILE A 14 21.76 -23.64 14.30
CA ILE A 14 20.96 -22.78 15.20
C ILE A 14 21.00 -21.32 14.75
N ALA A 15 22.16 -20.81 14.30
CA ALA A 15 22.26 -19.45 13.75
C ALA A 15 21.45 -19.27 12.46
N PHE A 16 21.36 -20.30 11.61
CA PHE A 16 20.55 -20.27 10.38
C PHE A 16 19.04 -20.30 10.66
N LEU A 17 18.60 -20.98 11.72
CA LEU A 17 17.21 -21.05 12.16
C LEU A 17 16.71 -19.73 12.79
N ILE A 18 17.61 -18.93 13.37
CA ILE A 18 17.24 -17.64 13.99
C ILE A 18 17.15 -16.53 12.93
N ALA A 19 17.84 -16.66 11.81
CA ALA A 19 17.86 -15.64 10.75
C ALA A 19 16.55 -15.55 9.93
N ASN A 20 15.63 -16.48 10.08
CA ASN A 20 14.41 -16.56 9.23
C ASN A 20 13.15 -15.91 9.80
N ASN A 21 13.22 -15.18 10.93
CA ASN A 21 12.04 -14.57 11.55
C ASN A 21 12.02 -13.02 11.53
N MET A 22 12.80 -12.38 10.68
CA MET A 22 12.50 -11.00 10.32
C MET A 22 11.43 -11.00 9.22
N MET A 23 10.20 -11.32 9.58
CA MET A 23 9.04 -11.01 8.74
C MET A 23 9.03 -9.49 8.55
N ALA A 24 9.43 -9.03 7.37
CA ALA A 24 9.24 -7.65 7.01
C ALA A 24 7.75 -7.33 7.14
N GLN A 25 7.39 -6.41 8.04
CA GLN A 25 6.00 -5.99 8.21
C GLN A 25 5.45 -5.49 6.87
N THR A 26 4.35 -6.06 6.43
CA THR A 26 3.73 -5.68 5.16
C THR A 26 3.24 -4.24 5.23
N LYS A 27 3.63 -3.44 4.23
CA LYS A 27 3.16 -2.07 4.09
C LYS A 27 1.97 -2.00 3.16
N MET A 28 0.99 -1.22 3.57
CA MET A 28 -0.10 -0.75 2.74
C MET A 28 0.03 0.76 2.55
N TYR A 29 -0.43 1.27 1.44
CA TYR A 29 -0.44 2.70 1.13
C TYR A 29 -1.87 3.20 1.02
N ILE A 30 -2.13 4.33 1.64
CA ILE A 30 -3.43 5.00 1.68
C ILE A 30 -3.28 6.31 0.95
N THR A 31 -4.08 6.51 -0.12
CA THR A 31 -4.05 7.74 -0.92
C THR A 31 -5.39 8.45 -0.81
N ILE A 32 -5.35 9.73 -0.44
CA ILE A 32 -6.50 10.63 -0.36
C ILE A 32 -6.10 11.93 -1.08
N ASP A 33 -6.88 12.35 -2.08
CA ASP A 33 -6.62 13.55 -2.90
C ASP A 33 -5.18 13.65 -3.41
N GLY A 34 -4.62 12.52 -3.87
CA GLY A 34 -3.25 12.46 -4.40
C GLY A 34 -2.14 12.45 -3.34
N VAL A 35 -2.46 12.59 -2.05
CA VAL A 35 -1.49 12.45 -0.95
C VAL A 35 -1.46 11.01 -0.49
N THR A 36 -0.27 10.40 -0.47
CA THR A 36 -0.09 9.00 -0.06
C THR A 36 0.66 8.91 1.26
N LYS A 37 0.17 8.08 2.18
CA LYS A 37 0.82 7.72 3.44
C LYS A 37 0.93 6.22 3.55
N SER A 38 1.99 5.73 4.20
CA SER A 38 2.17 4.31 4.48
C SER A 38 1.44 3.91 5.75
N ALA A 39 1.06 2.65 5.80
CA ALA A 39 0.53 1.98 6.98
C ALA A 39 1.21 0.62 7.14
N THR A 40 1.48 0.26 8.37
CA THR A 40 2.02 -1.06 8.73
C THR A 40 0.88 -1.98 9.09
N LEU A 41 0.74 -3.11 8.38
CA LEU A 41 -0.28 -4.11 8.65
C LEU A 41 0.17 -5.06 9.77
N VAL A 42 -0.78 -5.51 10.60
CA VAL A 42 -0.56 -6.61 11.54
C VAL A 42 -0.68 -7.95 10.81
N ASP A 43 -0.11 -9.02 11.36
CA ASP A 43 -0.21 -10.36 10.77
C ASP A 43 -1.41 -11.11 11.39
N ASN A 44 -2.51 -11.19 10.63
CA ASN A 44 -3.69 -12.00 10.95
C ASN A 44 -4.45 -12.40 9.68
N SER A 45 -5.47 -13.25 9.81
CA SER A 45 -6.24 -13.73 8.66
C SER A 45 -6.97 -12.63 7.88
N ALA A 46 -7.40 -11.55 8.56
CA ALA A 46 -8.05 -10.42 7.92
C ALA A 46 -7.09 -9.65 7.02
N THR A 47 -5.88 -9.36 7.51
CA THR A 47 -4.85 -8.66 6.74
C THR A 47 -4.30 -9.50 5.60
N GLN A 48 -4.13 -10.82 5.79
CA GLN A 48 -3.72 -11.74 4.72
C GLN A 48 -4.75 -11.72 3.57
N ALA A 49 -6.05 -11.83 3.88
CA ALA A 49 -7.10 -11.75 2.88
C ALA A 49 -7.21 -10.36 2.22
N LEU A 50 -6.97 -9.27 2.98
CA LEU A 50 -6.90 -7.92 2.42
C LEU A 50 -5.72 -7.78 1.44
N ILE A 51 -4.54 -8.29 1.79
CA ILE A 51 -3.35 -8.31 0.94
C ILE A 51 -3.63 -9.04 -0.37
N GLU A 52 -4.27 -10.21 -0.32
CA GLU A 52 -4.67 -10.96 -1.53
C GLU A 52 -5.56 -10.12 -2.46
N LYS A 53 -6.53 -9.38 -1.91
CA LYS A 53 -7.35 -8.46 -2.70
C LYS A 53 -6.52 -7.34 -3.34
N LEU A 54 -5.63 -6.72 -2.56
CA LEU A 54 -4.79 -5.62 -3.02
C LEU A 54 -3.68 -6.06 -3.98
N GLN A 55 -3.29 -7.34 -4.01
CA GLN A 55 -2.38 -7.90 -5.02
C GLN A 55 -3.02 -7.94 -6.41
N VAL A 56 -4.34 -8.10 -6.49
CA VAL A 56 -5.06 -8.09 -7.76
C VAL A 56 -5.16 -6.68 -8.32
N ALA A 57 -5.59 -5.72 -7.51
CA ALA A 57 -5.70 -4.31 -7.88
C ALA A 57 -5.84 -3.42 -6.63
N PRO A 58 -5.47 -2.13 -6.70
CA PRO A 58 -5.84 -1.15 -5.70
C PRO A 58 -7.37 -1.10 -5.48
N VAL A 59 -7.78 -0.88 -4.24
CA VAL A 59 -9.19 -0.78 -3.84
C VAL A 59 -9.50 0.66 -3.50
N THR A 60 -10.49 1.26 -4.16
CA THR A 60 -10.98 2.61 -3.83
C THR A 60 -12.34 2.50 -3.14
N VAL A 61 -12.46 3.15 -1.99
CA VAL A 61 -13.66 3.18 -1.15
C VAL A 61 -14.08 4.61 -0.87
N SER A 62 -15.36 4.82 -0.58
CA SER A 62 -15.88 6.10 -0.09
C SER A 62 -16.13 6.00 1.40
N LEU A 63 -15.43 6.83 2.18
CA LEU A 63 -15.53 6.85 3.63
C LEU A 63 -16.21 8.12 4.12
N ASN A 64 -16.89 8.03 5.27
CA ASN A 64 -17.59 9.11 5.92
C ASN A 64 -17.03 9.33 7.31
N ASP A 65 -17.06 10.57 7.77
CA ASP A 65 -16.65 10.94 9.12
C ASP A 65 -17.64 10.42 10.17
N ASN A 66 -17.11 10.06 11.35
CA ASN A 66 -17.86 9.60 12.51
C ASN A 66 -17.23 10.13 13.81
N ASP A 67 -16.82 11.39 13.85
CA ASP A 67 -16.28 12.16 14.97
C ASP A 67 -14.91 11.70 15.52
N PHE A 68 -14.50 10.45 15.36
CA PHE A 68 -13.22 9.88 15.81
C PHE A 68 -12.50 9.07 14.73
N GLU A 69 -13.16 8.76 13.62
CA GLU A 69 -12.66 7.97 12.51
C GLU A 69 -13.33 8.39 11.19
N ILE A 70 -12.76 7.99 10.08
CA ILE A 70 -13.50 7.88 8.82
C ILE A 70 -13.73 6.41 8.52
N TRP A 71 -14.96 6.02 8.14
CA TRP A 71 -15.34 4.63 7.93
C TRP A 71 -16.24 4.42 6.74
N GLY A 72 -16.27 3.18 6.23
CA GLY A 72 -17.17 2.79 5.13
C GLY A 72 -16.90 1.39 4.62
N ALA A 73 -17.75 0.94 3.70
CA ALA A 73 -17.70 -0.41 3.17
C ALA A 73 -16.49 -0.64 2.26
N LEU A 74 -15.80 -1.78 2.44
CA LEU A 74 -14.74 -2.25 1.54
C LEU A 74 -15.25 -2.76 0.20
N GLY A 75 -16.56 -3.11 0.10
CA GLY A 75 -17.13 -3.76 -1.08
C GLY A 75 -16.95 -5.29 -1.09
N PHE A 76 -16.30 -5.85 -0.08
CA PHE A 76 -16.13 -7.28 0.14
C PHE A 76 -15.98 -7.58 1.65
N SER A 77 -16.13 -8.85 2.02
CA SER A 77 -15.93 -9.28 3.41
C SER A 77 -14.53 -9.88 3.61
N LEU A 78 -14.01 -9.73 4.82
CA LEU A 78 -12.76 -10.32 5.30
C LEU A 78 -13.03 -11.21 6.52
N PRO A 79 -12.18 -12.21 6.79
CA PRO A 79 -12.20 -12.95 8.04
C PRO A 79 -12.12 -12.01 9.26
N THR A 80 -12.73 -12.39 10.37
CA THR A 80 -12.72 -11.57 11.59
C THR A 80 -11.98 -12.28 12.71
N SER A 81 -11.22 -11.48 13.49
CA SER A 81 -10.59 -11.87 14.75
C SER A 81 -10.88 -10.74 15.74
N ASN A 82 -12.14 -10.66 16.13
CA ASN A 82 -12.64 -9.53 16.91
C ASN A 82 -12.13 -9.55 18.34
N GLU A 83 -11.64 -8.42 18.81
CA GLU A 83 -11.23 -8.16 20.19
C GLU A 83 -11.76 -6.81 20.66
N TYR A 84 -12.05 -6.67 21.97
CA TYR A 84 -12.37 -5.37 22.55
C TYR A 84 -11.09 -4.57 22.72
N ILE A 85 -11.00 -3.45 22.02
CA ILE A 85 -9.83 -2.57 22.01
C ILE A 85 -10.24 -1.12 22.21
N ASN A 86 -9.37 -0.34 22.82
CA ASN A 86 -9.44 1.11 22.78
C ASN A 86 -8.51 1.58 21.66
N THR A 87 -9.09 1.97 20.53
CA THR A 87 -8.32 2.43 19.36
C THR A 87 -7.60 3.75 19.68
N GLN A 88 -6.56 4.01 18.90
CA GLN A 88 -5.75 5.22 18.97
C GLN A 88 -5.68 5.88 17.59
N ALA A 89 -5.34 7.16 17.57
CA ALA A 89 -5.06 7.85 16.31
C ALA A 89 -4.05 7.10 15.46
N GLY A 90 -4.41 6.88 14.19
CA GLY A 90 -3.67 6.09 13.21
C GLY A 90 -4.09 4.62 13.11
N ASP A 91 -4.82 4.08 14.07
CA ASP A 91 -5.25 2.68 14.00
C ASP A 91 -6.18 2.44 12.79
N ILE A 92 -6.00 1.28 12.17
CA ILE A 92 -6.81 0.79 11.06
C ILE A 92 -7.47 -0.50 11.52
N VAL A 93 -8.79 -0.55 11.44
CA VAL A 93 -9.54 -1.74 11.88
C VAL A 93 -10.61 -2.15 10.87
N LEU A 94 -11.02 -3.40 10.98
CA LEU A 94 -12.19 -3.94 10.31
C LEU A 94 -13.36 -3.94 11.29
N TYR A 95 -14.48 -3.36 10.88
CA TYR A 95 -15.74 -3.37 11.61
C TYR A 95 -16.77 -4.24 10.89
N SER A 96 -17.43 -5.12 11.63
CA SER A 96 -18.48 -6.03 11.12
C SER A 96 -18.05 -6.83 9.89
N GLY A 97 -16.77 -7.16 9.74
CA GLY A 97 -16.23 -8.01 8.69
C GLY A 97 -16.20 -7.40 7.28
N SER A 98 -16.74 -6.20 7.05
CA SER A 98 -16.84 -5.62 5.71
C SER A 98 -16.61 -4.11 5.64
N ASN A 99 -16.43 -3.44 6.77
CA ASN A 99 -16.17 -1.99 6.81
C ASN A 99 -14.76 -1.71 7.33
N ILE A 100 -14.05 -0.80 6.68
CA ILE A 100 -12.76 -0.30 7.15
C ILE A 100 -12.97 1.00 7.93
N CYS A 101 -12.24 1.15 9.02
CA CYS A 101 -12.21 2.36 9.84
C CYS A 101 -10.77 2.86 9.97
N LEU A 102 -10.54 4.14 9.70
CA LEU A 102 -9.26 4.83 9.83
C LEU A 102 -9.38 5.89 10.93
N PHE A 103 -8.72 5.65 12.06
CA PHE A 103 -8.89 6.47 13.26
C PHE A 103 -7.99 7.71 13.27
N TYR A 104 -8.53 8.84 13.65
CA TYR A 104 -7.79 10.05 14.01
C TYR A 104 -7.98 10.43 15.48
N ASP A 105 -8.82 9.69 16.21
CA ASP A 105 -9.03 9.79 17.65
C ASP A 105 -9.23 8.39 18.24
N SER A 106 -9.71 8.26 19.46
CA SER A 106 -9.90 7.00 20.16
C SER A 106 -11.38 6.63 20.30
N ASN A 107 -11.67 5.33 20.19
CA ASN A 107 -12.98 4.77 20.50
C ASN A 107 -12.85 3.34 21.03
N PRO A 108 -13.39 3.05 22.24
CA PRO A 108 -13.41 1.69 22.77
C PRO A 108 -14.57 0.89 22.19
N TYR A 109 -14.25 -0.15 21.41
CA TYR A 109 -15.23 -1.05 20.82
C TYR A 109 -14.63 -2.40 20.42
N THR A 110 -15.43 -3.28 19.84
CA THR A 110 -15.00 -4.59 19.35
C THR A 110 -14.68 -4.53 17.85
N TYR A 111 -13.42 -4.74 17.50
CA TYR A 111 -12.89 -4.66 16.14
C TYR A 111 -11.94 -5.81 15.84
N THR A 112 -11.67 -6.04 14.55
CA THR A 112 -10.50 -6.80 14.08
C THR A 112 -9.40 -5.82 13.68
N ARG A 113 -8.21 -5.92 14.26
CA ARG A 113 -7.06 -5.06 13.89
C ARG A 113 -6.61 -5.35 12.47
N LEU A 114 -6.34 -4.31 11.69
CA LEU A 114 -5.71 -4.42 10.38
C LEU A 114 -4.30 -3.81 10.37
N GLY A 115 -4.07 -2.73 11.10
CA GLY A 115 -2.76 -2.08 11.11
C GLY A 115 -2.77 -0.69 11.73
N LYS A 116 -1.76 0.11 11.34
CA LYS A 116 -1.61 1.50 11.78
C LYS A 116 -0.98 2.37 10.70
N ILE A 117 -1.47 3.59 10.53
CA ILE A 117 -0.87 4.62 9.68
C ILE A 117 0.43 5.09 10.31
N ASP A 118 1.51 5.13 9.53
CA ASP A 118 2.85 5.39 10.04
C ASP A 118 3.14 6.88 10.20
N GLY A 119 3.83 7.23 11.28
CA GLY A 119 4.60 8.46 11.41
C GLY A 119 3.84 9.77 11.38
N LEU A 120 2.53 9.76 11.62
CA LEU A 120 1.70 10.97 11.69
C LEU A 120 1.26 11.23 13.13
N SER A 121 1.33 12.49 13.54
CA SER A 121 0.67 12.99 14.76
C SER A 121 -0.86 12.98 14.61
N GLN A 122 -1.59 13.08 15.71
CA GLN A 122 -3.05 13.14 15.69
C GLN A 122 -3.59 14.31 14.83
N SER A 123 -2.97 15.47 14.89
CA SER A 123 -3.35 16.65 14.08
C SER A 123 -3.12 16.43 12.59
N GLU A 124 -2.01 15.78 12.23
CA GLU A 124 -1.72 15.42 10.84
C GLU A 124 -2.69 14.34 10.33
N LEU A 125 -3.07 13.37 11.18
CA LEU A 125 -4.07 12.37 10.85
C LEU A 125 -5.44 13.00 10.61
N ARG A 126 -5.91 13.92 11.47
CA ARG A 126 -7.17 14.65 11.25
C ARG A 126 -7.17 15.41 9.91
N THR A 127 -6.05 16.01 9.56
CA THR A 127 -5.89 16.72 8.28
C THR A 127 -5.88 15.74 7.09
N PHE A 128 -5.07 14.69 7.17
CA PHE A 128 -4.92 13.69 6.10
C PHE A 128 -6.22 12.92 5.87
N LEU A 129 -6.89 12.48 6.92
CA LEU A 129 -8.15 11.74 6.88
C LEU A 129 -9.37 12.65 6.67
N LYS A 130 -9.18 13.97 6.56
CA LYS A 130 -10.26 14.95 6.32
C LYS A 130 -11.37 14.88 7.34
N ALA A 131 -11.01 14.85 8.65
CA ALA A 131 -11.96 14.82 9.74
C ALA A 131 -13.06 15.87 9.57
N GLY A 132 -14.33 15.48 9.79
CA GLY A 132 -15.52 16.30 9.59
C GLY A 132 -16.08 16.29 8.18
N GLN A 133 -15.52 15.51 7.21
CA GLN A 133 -16.00 15.43 5.84
C GLN A 133 -16.63 14.06 5.53
N ASN A 134 -17.50 14.04 4.53
CA ASN A 134 -18.15 12.83 4.04
C ASN A 134 -17.77 12.57 2.58
N ASN A 135 -18.03 11.33 2.11
CA ASN A 135 -17.74 10.90 0.75
C ASN A 135 -16.26 11.06 0.36
N ILE A 136 -15.37 10.78 1.31
CA ILE A 136 -13.92 10.86 1.12
C ILE A 136 -13.48 9.67 0.27
N SER A 137 -12.93 9.94 -0.91
CA SER A 137 -12.36 8.89 -1.77
C SER A 137 -11.00 8.46 -1.23
N VAL A 138 -10.90 7.20 -0.81
CA VAL A 138 -9.69 6.61 -0.24
C VAL A 138 -9.26 5.43 -1.09
N THR A 139 -8.01 5.44 -1.59
CA THR A 139 -7.43 4.32 -2.33
C THR A 139 -6.42 3.58 -1.46
N LEU A 140 -6.62 2.27 -1.34
CA LEU A 140 -5.73 1.33 -0.65
C LEU A 140 -4.91 0.56 -1.69
N SER A 141 -3.58 0.45 -1.50
CA SER A 141 -2.69 -0.28 -2.42
C SER A 141 -1.49 -0.90 -1.71
N LEU A 142 -0.83 -1.88 -2.32
CA LEU A 142 0.45 -2.44 -1.84
C LEU A 142 1.66 -1.74 -2.46
N THR A 143 1.44 -0.89 -3.45
CA THR A 143 2.50 -0.13 -4.12
C THR A 143 2.34 1.35 -3.80
N ASN A 144 3.46 2.00 -3.46
CA ASN A 144 3.46 3.45 -3.32
C ASN A 144 3.32 4.07 -4.71
N ALA A 145 2.14 4.65 -4.99
CA ALA A 145 1.90 5.39 -6.22
C ALA A 145 2.63 6.76 -6.18
N THR A 146 3.97 6.74 -5.98
CA THR A 146 4.77 7.95 -6.16
C THR A 146 4.82 8.27 -7.65
N GLY A 147 3.90 9.12 -8.09
CA GLY A 147 4.11 10.02 -9.21
C GLY A 147 4.41 9.40 -10.58
N ILE A 148 3.66 8.37 -11.01
CA ILE A 148 3.30 8.34 -12.42
C ILE A 148 1.92 8.98 -12.49
N SER A 149 1.88 10.31 -12.55
CA SER A 149 0.73 11.01 -13.15
C SER A 149 0.40 10.25 -14.41
N GLN A 150 -0.86 9.81 -14.54
CA GLN A 150 -1.35 9.20 -15.77
C GLN A 150 -0.75 10.00 -16.92
N ILE A 151 0.00 9.30 -17.76
CA ILE A 151 0.24 9.83 -19.10
C ILE A 151 -1.16 9.87 -19.69
N THR A 152 -1.84 11.01 -19.51
CA THR A 152 -2.96 11.36 -20.39
C THR A 152 -2.38 11.17 -21.77
N THR A 153 -2.95 10.28 -22.53
CA THR A 153 -2.69 10.13 -23.98
C THR A 153 -3.20 11.41 -24.65
N ASP A 154 -2.56 12.52 -24.33
CA ASP A 154 -2.57 13.66 -25.22
C ASP A 154 -1.92 13.17 -26.51
N LYS A 155 -2.71 13.23 -27.55
CA LYS A 155 -2.43 13.00 -28.96
C LYS A 155 -0.93 13.00 -29.20
N VAL A 156 -0.32 11.79 -29.18
CA VAL A 156 1.10 11.62 -29.45
C VAL A 156 1.35 12.10 -30.88
N THR A 157 1.74 13.34 -31.03
CA THR A 157 2.48 13.74 -32.22
C THR A 157 3.78 12.94 -32.14
N SER A 158 3.83 11.84 -32.87
CA SER A 158 4.94 10.89 -32.89
C SER A 158 6.21 11.60 -33.34
N LYS A 159 7.03 12.05 -32.37
CA LYS A 159 8.37 12.55 -32.66
C LYS A 159 9.26 11.36 -32.91
N ALA A 160 9.87 11.29 -34.10
CA ALA A 160 10.86 10.29 -34.42
C ALA A 160 12.24 10.73 -33.91
N TYR A 161 13.03 9.80 -33.35
CA TYR A 161 14.36 10.08 -32.84
C TYR A 161 15.40 9.21 -33.55
N THR A 162 16.61 9.73 -33.67
CA THR A 162 17.78 8.94 -34.15
C THR A 162 18.22 7.94 -33.09
N VAL A 163 19.12 7.02 -33.45
CA VAL A 163 19.72 6.05 -32.50
C VAL A 163 20.49 6.77 -31.37
N GLN A 164 20.94 8.01 -31.58
CA GLN A 164 21.61 8.86 -30.58
C GLN A 164 20.64 9.68 -29.74
N GLY A 165 19.32 9.47 -29.86
CA GLY A 165 18.31 10.15 -29.05
C GLY A 165 18.00 11.59 -29.46
N THR A 166 18.51 12.07 -30.62
CA THR A 166 18.21 13.40 -31.18
C THR A 166 16.95 13.36 -32.04
N LEU A 167 16.19 14.46 -32.09
CA LEU A 167 14.99 14.56 -32.94
C LEU A 167 15.36 14.34 -34.41
N ALA A 168 14.75 13.37 -35.06
CA ALA A 168 15.02 13.06 -36.45
C ALA A 168 14.36 14.09 -37.35
N GLN A 169 15.17 14.93 -38.00
CA GLN A 169 14.72 15.64 -39.20
C GLN A 169 14.82 14.69 -40.39
N ALA A 170 13.84 14.76 -41.32
CA ALA A 170 13.62 13.82 -42.40
C ALA A 170 14.80 13.72 -43.38
N LYS A 171 15.89 13.07 -42.96
CA LYS A 171 17.01 12.67 -43.83
C LYS A 171 17.39 11.23 -43.53
N LYS A 172 17.87 10.49 -44.57
CA LYS A 172 18.24 9.07 -44.62
C LYS A 172 18.89 8.60 -43.28
N GLY A 173 18.34 7.58 -42.66
CA GLY A 173 18.88 6.97 -41.43
C GLY A 173 17.97 5.95 -40.81
N ILE A 174 18.36 5.41 -39.65
CA ILE A 174 17.56 4.51 -38.86
C ILE A 174 16.65 5.35 -37.92
N LEU A 175 15.35 5.18 -38.07
CA LEU A 175 14.33 5.82 -37.22
C LEU A 175 13.72 4.78 -36.30
N ILE A 176 13.51 5.15 -35.03
CA ILE A 176 12.74 4.37 -34.07
C ILE A 176 11.46 5.12 -33.81
N GLN A 177 10.33 4.55 -34.18
CA GLN A 177 9.01 5.11 -33.93
C GLN A 177 8.12 4.04 -33.30
N ASN A 178 7.53 4.34 -32.13
CA ASN A 178 6.72 3.39 -31.36
C ASN A 178 7.43 2.05 -31.10
N GLY A 179 8.71 2.08 -30.75
CA GLY A 179 9.52 0.90 -30.50
C GLY A 179 9.88 0.07 -31.78
N LYS A 180 9.47 0.49 -32.96
CA LYS A 180 9.82 -0.16 -34.24
C LYS A 180 10.93 0.59 -34.96
N LYS A 181 11.93 -0.15 -35.40
CA LYS A 181 13.07 0.32 -36.21
C LYS A 181 12.66 0.41 -37.66
N THR A 182 12.83 1.58 -38.28
CA THR A 182 12.60 1.80 -39.72
C THR A 182 13.84 2.39 -40.35
N ILE A 183 14.23 1.91 -41.55
CA ILE A 183 15.33 2.44 -42.36
C ILE A 183 14.70 3.18 -43.55
N LYS A 184 15.04 4.45 -43.73
CA LYS A 184 14.70 5.25 -44.91
C LYS A 184 15.93 5.62 -45.69
#